data_c8b12adee8b9acd95eb1387f498d193a
#
_entry.id   c8b12adee8b9acd95eb1387f498d193a
#
_cell.length_a   1.000
_cell.length_b   1.000
_cell.length_c   1.000
_cell.angle_alpha   90.00
_cell.angle_beta   90.00
_cell.angle_gamma   90.00
#
_symmetry.space_group_name_H-M   'P 1'
#
loop_
_entity.id
_entity.type
_entity.pdbx_description
1 polymer ?
#
loop_
_entity_poly.entity_id
_entity_poly.type
_entity_poly.pdbx_seq_one_letter_code
_entity_poly.pdbx_strand_id
1 'polypeptide(L)'
;MRLDDVVASFARLDFPGQDEPDLPARETVLSARSAMERAVADDDFLLDCMALELRLIASNAPRNGLVPFLTLARSGIRMAFGFWPPYGGPGAHEHTAWTITGVCRNELEVRTYDRAASYRSGALVDKNLFAAPAGKVGFIYEPGIHAPRNPTRDWSLSIHIISPRDGLPLADHEDAPPELGGGGGGG
;
A
#
# COMPACT_ATOMS: atom_id res chain seq x y z
N MET A 1 -17.52 11.58 5.42
CA MET A 1 -16.15 12.18 5.39
C MET A 1 -15.74 12.35 3.94
N ARG A 2 -15.23 13.48 3.54
CA ARG A 2 -14.79 13.68 2.14
C ARG A 2 -13.32 13.29 1.96
N LEU A 3 -12.90 13.01 0.73
CA LEU A 3 -11.49 12.68 0.44
C LEU A 3 -10.55 13.80 0.92
N ASP A 4 -10.93 15.06 0.74
CA ASP A 4 -10.14 16.20 1.20
C ASP A 4 -9.99 16.24 2.74
N ASP A 5 -11.00 15.82 3.50
CA ASP A 5 -10.94 15.73 4.97
C ASP A 5 -9.95 14.65 5.39
N VAL A 6 -9.91 13.53 4.67
CA VAL A 6 -8.94 12.45 4.90
C VAL A 6 -7.53 12.96 4.62
N VAL A 7 -7.29 13.56 3.47
CA VAL A 7 -6.01 14.19 3.11
C VAL A 7 -5.57 15.18 4.17
N ALA A 8 -6.46 16.08 4.61
CA ALA A 8 -6.17 17.05 5.65
C ALA A 8 -5.88 16.40 7.01
N SER A 9 -6.52 15.28 7.33
CA SER A 9 -6.24 14.54 8.57
C SER A 9 -4.85 13.94 8.56
N PHE A 10 -4.40 13.37 7.43
CA PHE A 10 -3.04 12.86 7.27
C PHE A 10 -1.99 13.96 7.30
N ALA A 11 -2.27 15.11 6.68
CA ALA A 11 -1.35 16.26 6.68
C ALA A 11 -1.12 16.85 8.09
N ARG A 12 -2.01 16.59 9.04
CA ARG A 12 -1.88 17.03 10.45
C ARG A 12 -1.14 16.04 11.34
N LEU A 13 -0.91 14.81 10.90
CA LEU A 13 -0.15 13.85 11.66
C LEU A 13 1.33 14.24 11.68
N ASP A 14 1.98 13.96 12.79
CA ASP A 14 3.40 14.30 12.99
C ASP A 14 4.29 13.26 12.31
N PHE A 15 4.33 13.36 10.98
CA PHE A 15 5.29 12.61 10.19
C PHE A 15 6.57 13.41 10.03
N PRO A 16 7.75 12.76 10.12
CA PRO A 16 9.00 13.42 9.82
C PRO A 16 8.98 14.02 8.43
N GLY A 17 9.69 15.12 8.25
CA GLY A 17 9.90 15.73 6.93
C GLY A 17 10.61 14.77 5.98
N GLN A 18 10.52 15.04 4.69
CA GLN A 18 11.08 14.19 3.63
C GLN A 18 12.60 13.97 3.82
N ASP A 19 13.31 14.97 4.32
CA ASP A 19 14.77 14.96 4.50
C ASP A 19 15.19 14.55 5.93
N GLU A 20 14.24 14.26 6.82
CA GLU A 20 14.52 13.84 8.18
C GLU A 20 14.88 12.34 8.21
N PRO A 21 15.95 11.96 8.92
CA PRO A 21 16.42 10.56 8.92
C PRO A 21 15.51 9.60 9.70
N ASP A 22 14.70 10.11 10.63
CA ASP A 22 13.96 9.26 11.55
C ASP A 22 12.67 8.68 10.92
N LEU A 23 12.38 7.44 11.28
CA LEU A 23 11.07 6.84 11.00
C LEU A 23 10.02 7.51 11.88
N PRO A 24 8.76 7.64 11.39
CA PRO A 24 7.69 8.16 12.21
C PRO A 24 7.48 7.29 13.44
N ALA A 25 7.06 7.90 14.55
CA ALA A 25 6.67 7.17 15.73
C ALA A 25 5.58 6.14 15.38
N ARG A 26 5.63 4.97 16.01
CA ARG A 26 4.64 3.91 15.78
C ARG A 26 3.21 4.40 15.99
N GLU A 27 3.02 5.25 16.99
CA GLU A 27 1.73 5.87 17.32
C GLU A 27 1.20 6.73 16.18
N THR A 28 2.08 7.43 15.46
CA THR A 28 1.70 8.23 14.28
C THR A 28 1.19 7.33 13.16
N VAL A 29 1.88 6.20 12.87
CA VAL A 29 1.44 5.23 11.87
C VAL A 29 0.13 4.56 12.27
N LEU A 30 -0.04 4.21 13.56
CA LEU A 30 -1.29 3.65 14.08
C LEU A 30 -2.45 4.65 14.03
N SER A 31 -2.17 5.94 14.27
CA SER A 31 -3.16 7.01 14.11
C SER A 31 -3.58 7.18 12.65
N ALA A 32 -2.63 7.11 11.74
CA ALA A 32 -2.89 7.12 10.30
C ALA A 32 -3.74 5.90 9.87
N ARG A 33 -3.42 4.70 10.36
CA ARG A 33 -4.22 3.50 10.14
C ARG A 33 -5.66 3.70 10.63
N SER A 34 -5.84 4.19 11.86
CA SER A 34 -7.18 4.43 12.42
C SER A 34 -7.97 5.50 11.63
N ALA A 35 -7.28 6.51 11.08
CA ALA A 35 -7.91 7.48 10.18
C ALA A 35 -8.38 6.81 8.89
N MET A 36 -7.58 5.91 8.31
CA MET A 36 -7.95 5.12 7.14
C MET A 36 -9.13 4.18 7.43
N GLU A 37 -9.14 3.51 8.58
CA GLU A 37 -10.26 2.64 8.98
C GLU A 37 -11.60 3.39 9.03
N ARG A 38 -11.59 4.62 9.56
CA ARG A 38 -12.78 5.49 9.54
C ARG A 38 -13.16 5.93 8.13
N ALA A 39 -12.16 6.23 7.30
CA ALA A 39 -12.40 6.68 5.92
C ALA A 39 -13.05 5.58 5.08
N VAL A 40 -12.49 4.36 5.05
CA VAL A 40 -13.04 3.28 4.22
C VAL A 40 -14.37 2.71 4.75
N ALA A 41 -14.81 3.12 5.94
CA ALA A 41 -16.12 2.81 6.48
C ALA A 41 -17.16 3.92 6.21
N ASP A 42 -16.78 5.01 5.53
CA ASP A 42 -17.62 6.19 5.29
C ASP A 42 -18.07 6.26 3.83
N ASP A 43 -19.37 6.27 3.60
CA ASP A 43 -19.95 6.22 2.25
C ASP A 43 -19.56 7.44 1.40
N ASP A 44 -19.50 8.65 2.00
CA ASP A 44 -19.11 9.86 1.25
C ASP A 44 -17.66 9.77 0.76
N PHE A 45 -16.76 9.22 1.58
CA PHE A 45 -15.38 8.98 1.19
C PHE A 45 -15.29 7.96 0.05
N LEU A 46 -16.05 6.86 0.13
CA LEU A 46 -16.08 5.84 -0.92
C LEU A 46 -16.62 6.42 -2.23
N LEU A 47 -17.65 7.27 -2.18
CA LEU A 47 -18.17 7.97 -3.37
C LEU A 47 -17.12 8.90 -4.00
N ASP A 48 -16.35 9.63 -3.18
CA ASP A 48 -15.24 10.47 -3.68
C ASP A 48 -14.15 9.63 -4.33
N CYS A 49 -13.79 8.49 -3.74
CA CYS A 49 -12.83 7.54 -4.31
C CYS A 49 -13.30 7.03 -5.67
N MET A 50 -14.58 6.65 -5.80
CA MET A 50 -15.16 6.21 -7.06
C MET A 50 -15.17 7.33 -8.12
N ALA A 51 -15.49 8.56 -7.71
CA ALA A 51 -15.46 9.71 -8.62
C ALA A 51 -14.04 10.02 -9.12
N LEU A 52 -13.04 9.88 -8.26
CA LEU A 52 -11.63 10.05 -8.64
C LEU A 52 -11.16 8.88 -9.54
N GLU A 53 -11.57 7.64 -9.23
CA GLU A 53 -11.33 6.48 -10.10
C GLU A 53 -11.83 6.75 -11.52
N LEU A 54 -13.07 7.21 -11.67
CA LEU A 54 -13.65 7.52 -12.98
C LEU A 54 -12.87 8.62 -13.73
N ARG A 55 -12.39 9.64 -13.01
CA ARG A 55 -11.54 10.69 -13.62
C ARG A 55 -10.19 10.15 -14.09
N LEU A 56 -9.55 9.30 -13.31
CA LEU A 56 -8.30 8.66 -13.69
C LEU A 56 -8.47 7.75 -14.90
N ILE A 57 -9.57 7.01 -14.95
CA ILE A 57 -9.94 6.19 -16.12
C ILE A 57 -10.14 7.07 -17.36
N ALA A 58 -10.86 8.17 -17.24
CA ALA A 58 -11.11 9.10 -18.34
C ALA A 58 -9.83 9.78 -18.85
N SER A 59 -8.83 9.96 -18.00
CA SER A 59 -7.52 10.51 -18.36
C SER A 59 -6.52 9.49 -18.93
N ASN A 60 -6.96 8.26 -19.21
CA ASN A 60 -6.12 7.14 -19.64
C ASN A 60 -5.00 6.76 -18.65
N ALA A 61 -5.19 7.04 -17.35
CA ALA A 61 -4.28 6.57 -16.33
C ALA A 61 -4.19 5.02 -16.34
N PRO A 62 -3.03 4.44 -16.00
CA PRO A 62 -2.90 2.99 -15.90
C PRO A 62 -3.97 2.38 -15.00
N ARG A 63 -4.58 1.29 -15.43
CA ARG A 63 -5.61 0.55 -14.65
C ARG A 63 -5.05 -0.69 -13.97
N ASN A 64 -3.75 -0.83 -13.90
CA ASN A 64 -3.10 -1.96 -13.26
C ASN A 64 -1.97 -1.45 -12.37
N GLY A 65 -2.00 -1.87 -11.11
CA GLY A 65 -1.03 -1.46 -10.11
C GLY A 65 -1.40 -0.15 -9.39
N LEU A 66 -0.39 0.53 -8.83
CA LEU A 66 -0.55 1.76 -8.07
C LEU A 66 -0.51 3.00 -8.97
N VAL A 67 -1.51 3.85 -8.83
CA VAL A 67 -1.62 5.15 -9.52
C VAL A 67 -1.55 6.26 -8.48
N PRO A 68 -0.40 6.93 -8.31
CA PRO A 68 -0.28 8.07 -7.41
C PRO A 68 -1.21 9.22 -7.84
N PHE A 69 -1.86 9.86 -6.89
CA PHE A 69 -2.71 11.03 -7.14
C PHE A 69 -2.37 12.23 -6.27
N LEU A 70 -1.61 12.04 -5.18
CA LEU A 70 -1.21 13.11 -4.28
C LEU A 70 0.13 12.77 -3.60
N THR A 71 0.94 13.81 -3.35
CA THR A 71 2.09 13.76 -2.45
C THR A 71 1.96 14.91 -1.44
N LEU A 72 2.04 14.58 -0.14
CA LEU A 72 2.02 15.59 0.91
C LEU A 72 3.35 16.35 0.94
N ALA A 73 3.31 17.66 0.68
CA ALA A 73 4.51 18.46 0.42
C ALA A 73 5.53 18.45 1.58
N ARG A 74 5.07 18.45 2.85
CA ARG A 74 5.95 18.46 4.03
C ARG A 74 6.63 17.12 4.26
N SER A 75 5.87 16.03 4.25
CA SER A 75 6.36 14.70 4.64
C SER A 75 6.79 13.84 3.47
N GLY A 76 6.48 14.22 2.23
CA GLY A 76 6.73 13.39 1.05
C GLY A 76 5.86 12.14 0.96
N ILE A 77 4.91 11.95 1.89
CA ILE A 77 3.99 10.81 1.87
C ILE A 77 3.20 10.80 0.57
N ARG A 78 3.17 9.66 -0.08
CA ARG A 78 2.44 9.44 -1.33
C ARG A 78 1.08 8.80 -1.03
N MET A 79 0.04 9.30 -1.69
CA MET A 79 -1.28 8.68 -1.72
C MET A 79 -1.53 8.14 -3.13
N ALA A 80 -1.96 6.90 -3.22
CA ALA A 80 -2.18 6.23 -4.50
C ALA A 80 -3.43 5.37 -4.47
N PHE A 81 -4.08 5.20 -5.64
CA PHE A 81 -5.04 4.13 -5.83
C PHE A 81 -4.33 2.86 -6.29
N GLY A 82 -4.79 1.72 -5.79
CA GLY A 82 -4.46 0.39 -6.30
C GLY A 82 -5.61 -0.13 -7.16
N PHE A 83 -5.33 -0.38 -8.44
CA PHE A 83 -6.26 -1.00 -9.39
C PHE A 83 -5.86 -2.45 -9.58
N TRP A 84 -6.77 -3.36 -9.23
CA TRP A 84 -6.50 -4.79 -9.20
C TRP A 84 -7.40 -5.50 -10.20
N PRO A 85 -6.88 -5.92 -11.35
CA PRO A 85 -7.68 -6.65 -12.34
C PRO A 85 -8.15 -7.99 -11.79
N PRO A 86 -9.20 -8.59 -12.39
CA PRO A 86 -9.64 -9.91 -12.02
C PRO A 86 -8.49 -10.92 -11.95
N TYR A 87 -8.38 -11.62 -10.83
CA TYR A 87 -7.33 -12.62 -10.53
C TYR A 87 -5.89 -12.11 -10.61
N GLY A 88 -5.70 -10.78 -10.72
CA GLY A 88 -4.39 -10.15 -10.89
C GLY A 88 -3.79 -9.61 -9.61
N GLY A 89 -2.46 -9.40 -9.66
CA GLY A 89 -1.65 -8.78 -8.62
C GLY A 89 -0.19 -8.66 -9.08
N PRO A 90 0.63 -7.83 -8.40
CA PRO A 90 2.03 -7.59 -8.77
C PRO A 90 2.98 -8.74 -8.46
N GLY A 91 2.48 -9.83 -7.82
CA GLY A 91 3.35 -10.85 -7.27
C GLY A 91 3.96 -10.47 -5.91
N ALA A 92 4.91 -11.26 -5.45
CA ALA A 92 5.61 -10.98 -4.21
C ALA A 92 6.58 -9.81 -4.38
N HIS A 93 6.50 -8.85 -3.46
CA HIS A 93 7.42 -7.71 -3.41
C HIS A 93 7.65 -7.27 -1.97
N GLU A 94 8.73 -6.54 -1.76
CA GLU A 94 9.11 -6.03 -0.45
C GLU A 94 8.76 -4.55 -0.31
N HIS A 95 8.23 -4.19 0.85
CA HIS A 95 8.20 -2.82 1.33
C HIS A 95 9.37 -2.60 2.27
N THR A 96 10.15 -1.57 2.03
CA THR A 96 11.32 -1.20 2.85
C THR A 96 10.96 -0.22 3.95
N ALA A 97 9.75 0.34 3.93
CA ALA A 97 9.21 1.21 4.94
C ALA A 97 7.70 0.96 5.14
N TRP A 98 7.09 1.72 6.05
CA TRP A 98 5.68 1.55 6.36
C TRP A 98 4.75 1.92 5.20
N THR A 99 3.67 1.18 5.10
CA THR A 99 2.56 1.46 4.19
C THR A 99 1.23 1.08 4.84
N ILE A 100 0.17 1.81 4.47
CA ILE A 100 -1.20 1.58 4.92
C ILE A 100 -2.08 1.41 3.70
N THR A 101 -2.88 0.36 3.67
CA THR A 101 -3.79 0.06 2.57
C THR A 101 -5.21 -0.11 3.07
N GLY A 102 -6.14 0.66 2.52
CA GLY A 102 -7.58 0.50 2.73
C GLY A 102 -8.25 -0.08 1.49
N VAL A 103 -9.04 -1.13 1.63
CA VAL A 103 -9.80 -1.71 0.52
C VAL A 103 -11.12 -0.96 0.37
N CYS A 104 -11.29 -0.27 -0.77
CA CYS A 104 -12.47 0.56 -1.05
C CYS A 104 -13.58 -0.23 -1.74
N ARG A 105 -13.24 -1.22 -2.56
CA ARG A 105 -14.22 -2.00 -3.33
C ARG A 105 -13.74 -3.43 -3.55
N ASN A 106 -14.68 -4.36 -3.47
CA ASN A 106 -14.47 -5.79 -3.65
C ASN A 106 -13.51 -6.35 -2.59
N GLU A 107 -12.58 -7.19 -2.95
CA GLU A 107 -11.72 -7.94 -2.03
C GLU A 107 -10.28 -8.00 -2.53
N LEU A 108 -9.36 -8.06 -1.60
CA LEU A 108 -7.97 -8.46 -1.86
C LEU A 108 -7.64 -9.68 -0.99
N GLU A 109 -6.85 -10.57 -1.53
CA GLU A 109 -6.14 -11.62 -0.79
C GLU A 109 -4.68 -11.18 -0.63
N VAL A 110 -4.16 -11.24 0.60
CA VAL A 110 -2.79 -10.81 0.89
C VAL A 110 -2.02 -11.96 1.51
N ARG A 111 -1.07 -12.50 0.76
CA ARG A 111 -0.09 -13.46 1.28
C ARG A 111 1.10 -12.67 1.85
N THR A 112 1.54 -13.02 3.04
CA THR A 112 2.74 -12.46 3.65
C THR A 112 3.81 -13.54 3.82
N TYR A 113 5.06 -13.12 3.82
CA TYR A 113 6.21 -14.02 3.93
C TYR A 113 7.04 -13.68 5.16
N ASP A 114 7.70 -14.70 5.74
CA ASP A 114 8.71 -14.46 6.76
C ASP A 114 9.96 -13.91 6.07
N ARG A 115 10.21 -12.62 6.27
CA ARG A 115 11.31 -11.91 5.63
C ARG A 115 12.67 -12.54 5.97
N ALA A 116 12.96 -12.74 7.26
CA ALA A 116 14.23 -13.26 7.71
C ALA A 116 14.47 -14.71 7.24
N ALA A 117 13.44 -15.56 7.26
CA ALA A 117 13.54 -16.90 6.75
C ALA A 117 13.72 -16.96 5.23
N SER A 118 13.02 -16.05 4.51
CA SER A 118 13.14 -15.95 3.04
C SER A 118 14.55 -15.56 2.61
N TYR A 119 15.15 -14.58 3.29
CA TYR A 119 16.55 -14.19 3.01
C TYR A 119 17.53 -15.32 3.31
N ARG A 120 17.39 -16.00 4.45
CA ARG A 120 18.29 -17.11 4.80
C ARG A 120 18.20 -18.30 3.85
N SER A 121 17.02 -18.58 3.30
CA SER A 121 16.80 -19.74 2.42
C SER A 121 16.99 -19.42 0.93
N GLY A 122 17.00 -18.16 0.55
CA GLY A 122 16.97 -17.74 -0.86
C GLY A 122 15.65 -18.04 -1.57
N ALA A 123 14.57 -18.33 -0.82
CA ALA A 123 13.23 -18.63 -1.34
C ALA A 123 12.16 -18.01 -0.45
N LEU A 124 11.00 -17.67 -1.02
CA LEU A 124 9.89 -17.12 -0.26
C LEU A 124 9.35 -18.15 0.75
N VAL A 125 9.35 -17.80 2.02
CA VAL A 125 8.82 -18.63 3.12
C VAL A 125 7.48 -18.06 3.57
N ASP A 126 6.40 -18.79 3.33
CA ASP A 126 5.03 -18.39 3.68
C ASP A 126 4.91 -18.13 5.18
N LYS A 127 4.18 -17.05 5.53
CA LYS A 127 3.88 -16.70 6.91
C LYS A 127 2.37 -16.71 7.17
N ASN A 128 1.60 -15.90 6.44
CA ASN A 128 0.15 -15.80 6.61
C ASN A 128 -0.54 -15.57 5.26
N LEU A 129 -1.86 -15.87 5.25
CA LEU A 129 -2.76 -15.55 4.16
C LEU A 129 -4.01 -14.87 4.76
N PHE A 130 -4.36 -13.69 4.27
CA PHE A 130 -5.48 -12.90 4.75
C PHE A 130 -6.46 -12.60 3.62
N ALA A 131 -7.76 -12.69 3.91
CA ALA A 131 -8.80 -12.06 3.10
C ALA A 131 -9.00 -10.62 3.61
N ALA A 132 -9.06 -9.68 2.69
CA ALA A 132 -9.26 -8.27 2.95
C ALA A 132 -10.44 -7.74 2.10
N PRO A 133 -11.69 -7.91 2.56
CA PRO A 133 -12.86 -7.36 1.89
C PRO A 133 -12.89 -5.83 1.98
N ALA A 134 -13.79 -5.21 1.21
CA ALA A 134 -14.06 -3.77 1.29
C ALA A 134 -14.28 -3.33 2.75
N GLY A 135 -13.73 -2.17 3.11
CA GLY A 135 -13.70 -1.66 4.49
C GLY A 135 -12.51 -2.17 5.33
N LYS A 136 -11.77 -3.17 4.86
CA LYS A 136 -10.59 -3.66 5.60
C LYS A 136 -9.38 -2.75 5.39
N VAL A 137 -8.64 -2.52 6.49
CA VAL A 137 -7.36 -1.80 6.46
C VAL A 137 -6.24 -2.72 6.91
N GLY A 138 -5.21 -2.82 6.10
CA GLY A 138 -3.94 -3.45 6.40
C GLY A 138 -2.83 -2.42 6.56
N PHE A 139 -1.76 -2.78 7.25
CA PHE A 139 -0.56 -1.96 7.31
C PHE A 139 0.70 -2.80 7.47
N ILE A 140 1.79 -2.28 6.95
CA ILE A 140 3.15 -2.75 7.18
C ILE A 140 3.85 -1.63 7.93
N TYR A 141 4.40 -1.89 9.11
CA TYR A 141 5.15 -0.88 9.89
C TYR A 141 6.65 -1.01 9.65
N GLU A 142 7.14 -2.22 9.62
CA GLU A 142 8.54 -2.58 9.40
C GLU A 142 8.71 -3.21 8.02
N PRO A 143 9.93 -3.27 7.49
CA PRO A 143 10.18 -3.93 6.21
C PRO A 143 9.56 -5.32 6.15
N GLY A 144 8.82 -5.59 5.08
CA GLY A 144 8.07 -6.85 4.96
C GLY A 144 7.80 -7.25 3.52
N ILE A 145 7.72 -8.55 3.28
CA ILE A 145 7.43 -9.12 1.96
C ILE A 145 5.98 -9.57 1.93
N HIS A 146 5.26 -9.17 0.89
CA HIS A 146 3.90 -9.64 0.66
C HIS A 146 3.56 -9.79 -0.83
N ALA A 147 2.46 -10.50 -1.11
CA ALA A 147 1.89 -10.65 -2.44
C ALA A 147 0.38 -10.41 -2.35
N PRO A 148 -0.09 -9.17 -2.56
CA PRO A 148 -1.51 -8.88 -2.68
C PRO A 148 -2.02 -9.29 -4.07
N ARG A 149 -3.23 -9.82 -4.12
CA ARG A 149 -3.93 -10.11 -5.37
C ARG A 149 -5.44 -9.92 -5.23
N ASN A 150 -6.09 -9.69 -6.32
CA ASN A 150 -7.55 -9.79 -6.41
C ASN A 150 -7.94 -11.27 -6.64
N PRO A 151 -8.64 -11.92 -5.70
CA PRO A 151 -9.03 -13.34 -5.86
C PRO A 151 -10.31 -13.51 -6.66
N THR A 152 -10.96 -12.43 -7.14
CA THR A 152 -12.31 -12.43 -7.71
C THR A 152 -12.32 -12.15 -9.21
N ARG A 153 -13.48 -12.30 -9.84
CA ARG A 153 -13.73 -12.00 -11.26
C ARG A 153 -13.98 -10.50 -11.54
N ASP A 154 -14.21 -9.70 -10.50
CA ASP A 154 -14.51 -8.28 -10.62
C ASP A 154 -13.29 -7.45 -10.21
N TRP A 155 -13.19 -6.22 -10.70
CA TRP A 155 -12.10 -5.31 -10.31
C TRP A 155 -12.17 -4.95 -8.82
N SER A 156 -11.03 -4.98 -8.15
CA SER A 156 -10.88 -4.45 -6.79
C SER A 156 -10.19 -3.08 -6.82
N LEU A 157 -10.56 -2.24 -5.85
CA LEU A 157 -10.00 -0.91 -5.64
C LEU A 157 -9.50 -0.79 -4.21
N SER A 158 -8.30 -0.27 -4.06
CA SER A 158 -7.74 0.12 -2.76
C SER A 158 -7.15 1.52 -2.80
N ILE A 159 -7.01 2.13 -1.63
CA ILE A 159 -6.26 3.36 -1.43
C ILE A 159 -5.03 3.07 -0.57
N HIS A 160 -3.91 3.66 -0.93
CA HIS A 160 -2.62 3.45 -0.27
C HIS A 160 -2.05 4.76 0.25
N ILE A 161 -1.44 4.68 1.43
CA ILE A 161 -0.60 5.73 2.00
C ILE A 161 0.76 5.11 2.18
N ILE A 162 1.75 5.69 1.51
CA ILE A 162 3.05 5.09 1.30
C ILE A 162 4.12 6.04 1.83
N SER A 163 4.98 5.53 2.69
CA SER A 163 6.16 6.24 3.17
C SER A 163 7.00 6.79 2.01
N PRO A 164 7.56 8.01 2.13
CA PRO A 164 8.52 8.51 1.15
C PRO A 164 9.78 7.64 1.05
N ARG A 165 10.06 6.85 2.09
CA ARG A 165 11.22 5.95 2.16
C ARG A 165 10.96 4.56 1.60
N ASP A 166 9.72 4.23 1.29
CA ASP A 166 9.39 2.93 0.72
C ASP A 166 9.94 2.80 -0.71
N GLY A 167 10.68 1.72 -0.94
CA GLY A 167 11.44 1.49 -2.16
C GLY A 167 12.87 2.08 -2.17
N LEU A 168 13.31 2.77 -1.08
CA LEU A 168 14.70 3.16 -0.91
C LEU A 168 15.50 2.00 -0.28
N PRO A 169 16.82 1.89 -0.58
CA PRO A 169 17.67 0.91 0.09
C PRO A 169 17.62 1.08 1.61
N LEU A 170 17.56 -0.03 2.32
CA LEU A 170 17.67 -0.04 3.78
C LEU A 170 19.11 0.39 4.16
N ALA A 171 19.24 1.42 4.97
CA ALA A 171 20.50 2.11 5.22
C ALA A 171 21.52 1.26 5.95
N ASP A 172 21.44 0.13 6.41
CA ASP A 172 22.44 -0.67 7.17
C ASP A 172 22.21 -2.20 7.12
N HIS A 173 21.97 -2.77 5.94
CA HIS A 173 22.02 -4.21 5.83
C HIS A 173 23.23 -4.64 5.00
N GLU A 174 24.22 -5.25 5.67
CA GLU A 174 25.32 -5.96 5.05
C GLU A 174 24.89 -7.15 4.17
N ASP A 175 23.62 -7.48 4.20
CA ASP A 175 23.01 -8.51 3.35
C ASP A 175 22.03 -7.85 2.37
N ALA A 176 22.54 -7.37 1.24
CA ALA A 176 21.70 -7.12 0.08
C ALA A 176 20.99 -8.45 -0.29
N PRO A 177 19.64 -8.44 -0.43
CA PRO A 177 18.95 -9.67 -0.79
C PRO A 177 19.46 -10.22 -2.11
N PRO A 178 19.54 -11.55 -2.26
CA PRO A 178 19.63 -12.13 -3.60
C PRO A 178 18.44 -11.60 -4.39
N GLU A 179 18.67 -11.16 -5.63
CA GLU A 179 17.60 -10.67 -6.52
C GLU A 179 16.47 -11.71 -6.49
N LEU A 180 15.37 -11.37 -5.84
CA LEU A 180 14.16 -12.19 -5.88
C LEU A 180 13.72 -12.15 -7.34
N GLY A 181 14.06 -13.21 -8.09
CA GLY A 181 13.98 -13.29 -9.52
C GLY A 181 12.67 -12.72 -10.04
N GLY A 182 12.75 -11.61 -10.75
CA GLY A 182 11.66 -11.06 -11.53
C GLY A 182 11.31 -12.10 -12.58
N GLY A 183 10.29 -12.91 -12.30
CA GLY A 183 9.68 -13.81 -13.25
C GLY A 183 9.13 -12.98 -14.41
N GLY A 184 9.97 -12.76 -15.43
CA GLY A 184 9.55 -12.23 -16.70
C GLY A 184 8.54 -13.17 -17.33
N GLY A 185 7.27 -12.84 -17.19
CA GLY A 185 6.18 -13.43 -17.96
C GLY A 185 6.22 -12.85 -19.36
N GLY A 186 7.05 -13.41 -20.25
CA GLY A 186 6.88 -13.27 -21.68
C GLY A 186 5.93 -14.36 -22.17
N GLY A 187 4.91 -13.95 -22.94
CA GLY A 187 3.97 -14.85 -23.60
C GLY A 187 2.62 -14.20 -23.75
#